data_46c7cfb2fba716178db9855574220bf6
#
_entry.id   46c7cfb2fba716178db9855574220bf6
#
_cell.length_a   1.000
_cell.length_b   1.000
_cell.length_c   1.000
_cell.angle_alpha   90.00
_cell.angle_beta   90.00
_cell.angle_gamma   90.00
#
_symmetry.space_group_name_H-M   'P 1'
#
loop_
_entity.id
_entity.type
_entity.pdbx_description
1 polymer ?
#
loop_
_entity_poly.entity_id
_entity_poly.type
_entity_poly.pdbx_seq_one_letter_code
_entity_poly.pdbx_strand_id
1 'polypeptide(L)'
;MPKLLLLYLVIPLFFVACNKPPEACIDNGQTTASVGTPVNFTSCSKRALSQDWYMSGPVGAPENNMAWSDIKFTHTFTIPGTYVVTLNAYSKFSFLGDVSTTTQTVTIN
;
A
#
# COMPACT_ATOMS: atom_id res chain seq x y z
N MET A 1 45.45 -21.95 13.58
CA MET A 1 44.64 -20.87 14.15
C MET A 1 43.15 -21.04 13.82
N PRO A 2 42.49 -22.03 14.44
CA PRO A 2 41.11 -22.31 14.08
C PRO A 2 40.07 -21.29 14.57
N LYS A 3 40.46 -20.36 15.45
CA LYS A 3 39.55 -19.36 16.00
C LYS A 3 39.11 -18.27 15.02
N LEU A 4 39.90 -18.03 13.97
CA LEU A 4 39.58 -17.01 12.95
C LEU A 4 38.54 -17.50 11.94
N LEU A 5 38.45 -18.81 11.74
CA LEU A 5 37.47 -19.38 10.81
C LEU A 5 36.04 -19.36 11.34
N LEU A 6 35.86 -19.37 12.67
CA LEU A 6 34.53 -19.33 13.29
C LEU A 6 33.84 -17.95 13.16
N LEU A 7 34.63 -16.88 13.09
CA LEU A 7 34.11 -15.53 12.92
C LEU A 7 33.50 -15.28 11.53
N TYR A 8 34.01 -15.97 10.51
CA TYR A 8 33.51 -15.83 9.15
C TYR A 8 32.18 -16.53 8.91
N LEU A 9 31.84 -17.53 9.73
CA LEU A 9 30.60 -18.30 9.60
C LEU A 9 29.40 -17.59 10.22
N VAL A 10 29.61 -16.63 11.13
CA VAL A 10 28.52 -15.93 11.82
C VAL A 10 28.03 -14.74 11.02
N ILE A 11 28.86 -14.09 10.22
CA ILE A 11 28.53 -12.89 9.46
C ILE A 11 27.42 -13.10 8.41
N PRO A 12 27.38 -14.20 7.61
CA PRO A 12 26.33 -14.40 6.63
C PRO A 12 24.94 -14.60 7.21
N LEU A 13 24.84 -15.04 8.46
CA LEU A 13 23.53 -15.28 9.11
C LEU A 13 22.80 -13.99 9.45
N PHE A 14 23.50 -12.87 9.66
CA PHE A 14 22.88 -11.59 9.95
C PHE A 14 22.20 -10.97 8.72
N PHE A 15 22.70 -11.21 7.50
CA PHE A 15 22.13 -10.67 6.29
C PHE A 15 20.84 -11.35 5.88
N VAL A 16 20.66 -12.63 6.22
CA VAL A 16 19.44 -13.38 5.92
C VAL A 16 18.27 -12.95 6.80
N ALA A 17 18.54 -12.49 8.05
CA ALA A 17 17.52 -12.09 9.01
C ALA A 17 16.87 -10.73 8.68
N CYS A 18 17.43 -9.93 7.75
CA CYS A 18 16.97 -8.57 7.45
C CYS A 18 16.03 -8.48 6.24
N ASN A 19 15.76 -9.58 5.54
CA ASN A 19 14.95 -9.61 4.32
C ASN A 19 13.50 -9.99 4.62
N LYS A 20 12.75 -9.06 5.21
CA LYS A 20 11.31 -9.24 5.40
C LYS A 20 10.57 -8.62 4.20
N PRO A 21 9.48 -9.27 3.73
CA PRO A 21 8.68 -8.70 2.66
C PRO A 21 7.94 -7.44 3.13
N PRO A 22 7.50 -6.57 2.20
CA PRO A 22 6.65 -5.46 2.55
C PRO A 22 5.28 -5.96 3.00
N GLU A 23 4.58 -5.14 3.78
CA GLU A 23 3.25 -5.43 4.26
C GLU A 23 2.34 -4.25 3.95
N ALA A 24 1.43 -4.42 3.00
CA ALA A 24 0.48 -3.38 2.63
C ALA A 24 -0.59 -3.24 3.71
N CYS A 25 -0.93 -1.99 4.04
CA CYS A 25 -1.91 -1.66 5.05
C CYS A 25 -2.61 -0.37 4.66
N ILE A 26 -3.95 -0.38 4.68
CA ILE A 26 -4.76 0.82 4.50
C ILE A 26 -5.36 1.20 5.84
N ASP A 27 -4.99 2.39 6.33
CA ASP A 27 -5.58 2.99 7.52
C ASP A 27 -6.72 3.91 7.09
N ASN A 28 -7.94 3.39 7.13
CA ASN A 28 -9.13 4.13 6.76
C ASN A 28 -10.27 3.72 7.70
N GLY A 29 -10.69 4.65 8.53
CA GLY A 29 -11.83 4.44 9.42
C GLY A 29 -13.19 4.54 8.72
N GLN A 30 -13.24 4.93 7.43
CA GLN A 30 -14.47 5.17 6.70
C GLN A 30 -14.68 4.12 5.61
N THR A 31 -15.71 3.29 5.77
CA THR A 31 -16.16 2.35 4.74
C THR A 31 -17.41 2.86 4.02
N THR A 32 -18.01 3.94 4.52
CA THR A 32 -19.17 4.61 3.92
C THR A 32 -18.98 6.12 3.98
N ALA A 33 -19.45 6.82 2.97
CA ALA A 33 -19.47 8.28 2.92
C ALA A 33 -20.56 8.75 1.98
N SER A 34 -20.83 10.06 1.98
CA SER A 34 -21.79 10.67 1.06
C SER A 34 -21.07 11.35 -0.09
N VAL A 35 -21.75 11.44 -1.24
CA VAL A 35 -21.30 12.25 -2.37
C VAL A 35 -20.99 13.67 -1.87
N GLY A 36 -19.85 14.22 -2.28
CA GLY A 36 -19.42 15.57 -1.91
C GLY A 36 -18.69 15.67 -0.58
N THR A 37 -18.56 14.58 0.18
CA THR A 37 -17.84 14.56 1.43
C THR A 37 -16.40 14.04 1.21
N PRO A 38 -15.36 14.77 1.63
CA PRO A 38 -13.98 14.29 1.49
C PRO A 38 -13.73 13.01 2.27
N VAL A 39 -13.05 12.03 1.64
CA VAL A 39 -12.65 10.78 2.25
C VAL A 39 -11.13 10.72 2.26
N ASN A 40 -10.57 10.41 3.42
CA ASN A 40 -9.11 10.32 3.62
C ASN A 40 -8.64 8.89 3.52
N PHE A 41 -7.55 8.68 2.80
CA PHE A 41 -6.87 7.39 2.68
C PHE A 41 -5.43 7.56 3.12
N THR A 42 -4.97 6.69 4.00
CA THR A 42 -3.61 6.71 4.53
C THR A 42 -3.01 5.31 4.46
N SER A 43 -1.77 5.22 4.00
CA SER A 43 -1.02 3.97 4.03
C SER A 43 -0.38 3.80 5.41
N CYS A 44 -0.64 2.64 6.02
CA CYS A 44 0.05 2.18 7.22
C CYS A 44 1.05 1.06 6.90
N SER A 45 1.44 0.93 5.65
CA SER A 45 2.29 -0.14 5.15
C SER A 45 3.64 -0.16 5.85
N LYS A 46 4.19 -1.37 6.02
CA LYS A 46 5.47 -1.60 6.68
C LYS A 46 6.47 -2.13 5.67
N ARG A 47 7.74 -1.74 5.86
CA ARG A 47 8.87 -2.20 5.03
C ARG A 47 8.67 -1.91 3.55
N ALA A 48 8.00 -0.81 3.24
CA ALA A 48 7.74 -0.34 1.89
C ALA A 48 8.53 0.94 1.62
N LEU A 49 9.27 0.96 0.53
CA LEU A 49 10.03 2.14 0.10
C LEU A 49 9.29 2.94 -0.98
N SER A 50 8.28 2.34 -1.60
CA SER A 50 7.37 3.02 -2.50
C SER A 50 6.00 2.37 -2.45
N GLN A 51 4.99 3.07 -2.94
CA GLN A 51 3.61 2.59 -2.95
C GLN A 51 2.83 3.28 -4.05
N ASP A 52 1.80 2.62 -4.53
CA ASP A 52 0.82 3.24 -5.39
C ASP A 52 -0.59 2.78 -5.03
N TRP A 53 -1.54 3.64 -5.35
CA TRP A 53 -2.96 3.39 -5.14
C TRP A 53 -3.67 3.48 -6.46
N TYR A 54 -4.68 2.66 -6.63
CA TYR A 54 -5.64 2.86 -7.69
C TYR A 54 -7.03 2.48 -7.23
N MET A 55 -8.03 2.92 -7.97
CA MET A 55 -9.41 2.79 -7.57
C MET A 55 -10.24 2.28 -8.74
N SER A 56 -11.24 1.48 -8.44
CA SER A 56 -12.28 1.11 -9.38
C SER A 56 -13.64 1.38 -8.75
N GLY A 57 -14.62 1.73 -9.57
CA GLY A 57 -15.94 2.09 -9.12
C GLY A 57 -17.01 1.75 -10.16
N PRO A 58 -18.21 2.31 -10.03
CA PRO A 58 -19.29 2.06 -10.98
C PRO A 58 -18.93 2.54 -12.39
N VAL A 59 -19.63 2.00 -13.37
CA VAL A 59 -19.45 2.39 -14.77
C VAL A 59 -19.64 3.90 -14.91
N GLY A 60 -18.69 4.55 -15.58
CA GLY A 60 -18.72 6.00 -15.79
C GLY A 60 -18.11 6.82 -14.67
N ALA A 61 -17.68 6.20 -13.57
CA ALA A 61 -16.99 6.93 -12.52
C ALA A 61 -15.59 7.38 -12.97
N PRO A 62 -15.21 8.66 -12.73
CA PRO A 62 -13.91 9.15 -13.16
C PRO A 62 -12.76 8.46 -12.41
N GLU A 63 -13.02 7.87 -11.25
CA GLU A 63 -12.04 7.17 -10.42
C GLU A 63 -11.51 5.88 -11.04
N ASN A 64 -12.19 5.33 -12.05
CA ASN A 64 -11.80 4.05 -12.64
C ASN A 64 -10.41 4.03 -13.28
N ASN A 65 -9.83 5.19 -13.58
CA ASN A 65 -8.50 5.29 -14.18
C ASN A 65 -7.55 6.18 -13.36
N MET A 66 -7.89 6.42 -12.10
CA MET A 66 -7.08 7.26 -11.22
C MET A 66 -6.05 6.44 -10.46
N ALA A 67 -4.85 7.02 -10.30
CA ALA A 67 -3.76 6.44 -9.53
C ALA A 67 -3.07 7.52 -8.70
N TRP A 68 -2.58 7.14 -7.54
CA TRP A 68 -1.86 8.01 -6.62
C TRP A 68 -0.61 7.29 -6.11
N SER A 69 0.40 8.05 -5.74
CA SER A 69 1.63 7.49 -5.15
C SER A 69 1.94 8.07 -3.76
N ASP A 70 1.09 8.92 -3.24
CA ASP A 70 1.28 9.56 -1.94
C ASP A 70 1.02 8.60 -0.78
N ILE A 71 1.61 8.86 0.39
CA ILE A 71 1.34 8.08 1.60
C ILE A 71 -0.09 8.30 2.06
N LYS A 72 -0.62 9.48 1.86
CA LYS A 72 -2.01 9.81 2.16
C LYS A 72 -2.56 10.74 1.09
N PHE A 73 -3.84 10.59 0.83
CA PHE A 73 -4.57 11.51 -0.05
C PHE A 73 -6.03 11.63 0.41
N THR A 74 -6.67 12.70 -0.04
CA THR A 74 -8.08 12.95 0.20
C THR A 74 -8.80 12.98 -1.14
N HIS A 75 -9.94 12.30 -1.22
CA HIS A 75 -10.73 12.26 -2.44
C HIS A 75 -12.21 12.53 -2.14
N THR A 76 -12.85 13.29 -3.02
CA THR A 76 -14.28 13.58 -2.96
C THR A 76 -14.97 12.89 -4.14
N PHE A 77 -15.92 12.02 -3.82
CA PHE A 77 -16.65 11.25 -4.83
C PHE A 77 -17.85 12.05 -5.32
N THR A 78 -18.12 11.97 -6.61
CA THR A 78 -19.24 12.68 -7.24
C THR A 78 -20.37 11.75 -7.70
N ILE A 79 -20.09 10.45 -7.81
CA ILE A 79 -21.05 9.44 -8.26
C ILE A 79 -21.24 8.44 -7.13
N PRO A 80 -22.49 8.17 -6.71
CA PRO A 80 -22.75 7.15 -5.68
C PRO A 80 -22.48 5.75 -6.25
N GLY A 81 -22.10 4.85 -5.36
CA GLY A 81 -21.84 3.46 -5.71
C GLY A 81 -20.79 2.84 -4.81
N THR A 82 -20.36 1.64 -5.18
CA THR A 82 -19.34 0.89 -4.47
C THR A 82 -18.00 1.05 -5.19
N TYR A 83 -16.98 1.45 -4.43
CA TYR A 83 -15.62 1.65 -4.92
C TYR A 83 -14.67 0.68 -4.23
N VAL A 84 -13.72 0.14 -4.99
CA VAL A 84 -12.63 -0.68 -4.46
C VAL A 84 -11.34 0.10 -4.58
N VAL A 85 -10.71 0.34 -3.45
CA VAL A 85 -9.42 1.03 -3.36
C VAL A 85 -8.34 -0.02 -3.17
N THR A 86 -7.33 -0.01 -4.04
CA THR A 86 -6.22 -0.96 -4.00
C THR A 86 -4.93 -0.23 -3.68
N LEU A 87 -4.17 -0.75 -2.71
CA LEU A 87 -2.85 -0.25 -2.35
C LEU A 87 -1.82 -1.34 -2.62
N ASN A 88 -0.80 -0.99 -3.39
CA ASN A 88 0.39 -1.80 -3.59
C ASN A 88 1.56 -1.17 -2.83
N ALA A 89 2.22 -1.96 -2.00
CA ALA A 89 3.41 -1.55 -1.28
C ALA A 89 4.62 -2.33 -1.79
N TYR A 90 5.69 -1.63 -2.14
CA TYR A 90 6.87 -2.19 -2.79
C TYR A 90 8.07 -2.14 -1.87
N SER A 91 8.90 -3.18 -1.90
CA SER A 91 10.10 -3.27 -1.05
C SER A 91 11.22 -2.33 -1.48
N LYS A 92 11.18 -1.80 -2.70
CA LYS A 92 12.18 -0.90 -3.26
C LYS A 92 11.54 0.39 -3.76
N PHE A 93 12.38 1.39 -4.03
CA PHE A 93 11.93 2.64 -4.65
C PHE A 93 11.45 2.40 -6.08
N SER A 94 10.70 3.35 -6.62
CA SER A 94 10.23 3.35 -8.02
C SER A 94 9.35 2.14 -8.36
N PHE A 95 8.55 1.68 -7.40
CA PHE A 95 7.58 0.58 -7.59
C PHE A 95 8.26 -0.71 -8.04
N LEU A 96 9.39 -1.03 -7.42
CA LEU A 96 10.19 -2.22 -7.72
C LEU A 96 10.28 -3.13 -6.51
N GLY A 97 10.82 -4.33 -6.73
CA GLY A 97 11.03 -5.33 -5.70
C GLY A 97 9.79 -6.16 -5.42
N ASP A 98 9.72 -6.70 -4.23
CA ASP A 98 8.56 -7.45 -3.78
C ASP A 98 7.36 -6.52 -3.58
N VAL A 99 6.17 -6.99 -3.88
CA VAL A 99 4.94 -6.23 -3.75
C VAL A 99 3.98 -6.94 -2.81
N SER A 100 3.36 -6.17 -1.93
CA SER A 100 2.22 -6.59 -1.12
C SER A 100 1.01 -5.74 -1.50
N THR A 101 -0.14 -6.36 -1.67
CA THR A 101 -1.36 -5.69 -2.13
C THR A 101 -2.47 -5.88 -1.12
N THR A 102 -3.19 -4.81 -0.82
CA THR A 102 -4.41 -4.87 -0.02
C THR A 102 -5.51 -4.02 -0.67
N THR A 103 -6.74 -4.37 -0.40
CA THR A 103 -7.90 -3.65 -0.94
C THR A 103 -8.85 -3.25 0.17
N GLN A 104 -9.61 -2.19 -0.08
CA GLN A 104 -10.69 -1.75 0.78
C GLN A 104 -11.88 -1.32 -0.06
N THR A 105 -13.07 -1.72 0.36
CA THR A 105 -14.32 -1.31 -0.29
C THR A 105 -14.89 -0.11 0.44
N VAL A 106 -15.29 0.91 -0.32
CA VAL A 106 -15.96 2.12 0.18
C VAL A 106 -17.28 2.29 -0.54
N THR A 107 -18.34 2.47 0.23
CA THR A 107 -19.69 2.72 -0.32
C THR A 107 -20.01 4.20 -0.22
N ILE A 108 -20.38 4.80 -1.35
CA ILE A 108 -20.74 6.22 -1.45
C ILE A 108 -22.24 6.33 -1.70
N ASN A 109 -22.90 7.06 -0.85
CA ASN A 109 -24.35 7.27 -0.90
C ASN A 109 -24.73 8.62 -1.51
#